data_3df11c1b157f07138667f8ecd03e8cde
#
_entry.id   3df11c1b157f07138667f8ecd03e8cde
#
_cell.length_a   1.000
_cell.length_b   1.000
_cell.length_c   1.000
_cell.angle_alpha   90.00
_cell.angle_beta   90.00
_cell.angle_gamma   90.00
#
_symmetry.space_group_name_H-M   'P 1'
#
loop_
_entity.id
_entity.type
_entity.pdbx_description
1 polymer ?
#
loop_
_entity_poly.entity_id
_entity_poly.type
_entity_poly.pdbx_seq_one_letter_code
_entity_poly.pdbx_strand_id
1 'polypeptide(L)'
;MRFDQNAHEGYYHIDSEEGIWNSGTNGAANLGHRPRHKEGYFPVPPTDRLQDLRSKIMLAMIASGIEVEVHHHEVGTAGQTEIDMRYNTLMRMADQVMMYKYIVKNVCAANGYTATFMPKPMFGDNGSGMHVHMSLWNGTNNLFFDKNGYALISDSARWYIGGLIKHAAALLAFAAPTTNSYCRLVPGYEAPINLIYSQRNRSAICRIPMYSTSPKAKRLEFRAPDPSANPYLTFAALLMAGLDGIKNKIEPPKPMDVDLYELEPEERKHVKNTPGSLLESLQALEADHAFLLEGGVFTQDLIDTWLKMKRVKDVDAVALRPHPYEFFLYYDA
;
A
#
# COMPACT_ATOMS: atom_id res chain seq x y z
N MET A 1 -3.12 4.22 21.57
CA MET A 1 -3.70 5.35 20.83
C MET A 1 -4.92 5.86 21.57
N ARG A 2 -5.04 7.13 21.74
CA ARG A 2 -6.24 7.80 22.29
C ARG A 2 -6.59 8.99 21.41
N PHE A 3 -7.86 9.16 21.06
CA PHE A 3 -8.32 10.31 20.30
C PHE A 3 -9.78 10.62 20.67
N ASP A 4 -10.15 11.88 20.60
CA ASP A 4 -11.51 12.37 20.67
C ASP A 4 -11.61 13.72 19.97
N GLN A 5 -12.77 14.04 19.44
CA GLN A 5 -13.05 15.35 18.88
C GLN A 5 -14.55 15.61 18.84
N ASN A 6 -14.98 16.61 19.57
CA ASN A 6 -16.36 17.08 19.62
C ASN A 6 -16.42 18.62 19.53
N ALA A 7 -17.59 19.23 19.75
CA ALA A 7 -17.76 20.68 19.65
C ALA A 7 -17.04 21.48 20.77
N HIS A 8 -16.54 20.81 21.80
CA HIS A 8 -15.98 21.46 22.99
C HIS A 8 -14.49 21.13 23.17
N GLU A 9 -14.04 19.98 22.64
CA GLU A 9 -12.69 19.46 22.87
C GLU A 9 -12.20 18.63 21.68
N GLY A 10 -10.91 18.73 21.39
CA GLY A 10 -10.25 17.87 20.41
C GLY A 10 -8.85 17.51 20.89
N TYR A 11 -8.51 16.21 20.87
CA TYR A 11 -7.17 15.72 21.15
C TYR A 11 -6.90 14.39 20.45
N TYR A 12 -5.63 14.11 20.21
CA TYR A 12 -5.16 12.75 19.94
C TYR A 12 -3.80 12.51 20.57
N HIS A 13 -3.54 11.26 20.94
CA HIS A 13 -2.23 10.79 21.40
C HIS A 13 -1.92 9.47 20.73
N ILE A 14 -0.78 9.42 20.03
CA ILE A 14 -0.27 8.23 19.35
C ILE A 14 1.12 7.95 19.87
N ASP A 15 1.32 6.72 20.35
CA ASP A 15 2.58 6.28 20.91
C ASP A 15 2.78 4.78 20.67
N SER A 16 4.02 4.32 20.76
CA SER A 16 4.40 2.90 20.68
C SER A 16 5.48 2.59 21.72
N GLU A 17 5.32 1.48 22.42
CA GLU A 17 6.36 0.99 23.33
C GLU A 17 7.68 0.69 22.63
N GLU A 18 7.67 0.38 21.36
CA GLU A 18 8.88 0.20 20.56
C GLU A 18 9.56 1.50 20.15
N GLY A 19 8.88 2.64 20.26
CA GLY A 19 9.46 3.92 19.92
C GLY A 19 10.70 4.22 20.74
N ILE A 20 11.80 4.60 20.08
CA ILE A 20 13.06 4.92 20.75
C ILE A 20 12.91 6.07 21.75
N TRP A 21 11.95 6.97 21.51
CA TRP A 21 11.63 8.06 22.43
C TRP A 21 11.08 7.59 23.78
N ASN A 22 10.66 6.32 23.88
CA ASN A 22 10.19 5.69 25.12
C ASN A 22 11.30 4.93 25.86
N SER A 23 12.55 4.98 25.41
CA SER A 23 13.66 4.25 26.02
C SER A 23 14.00 4.70 27.47
N GLY A 24 13.58 5.88 27.89
CA GLY A 24 13.77 6.40 29.23
C GLY A 24 12.56 6.28 30.17
N THR A 25 11.45 5.67 29.73
CA THR A 25 10.23 5.58 30.55
C THR A 25 10.33 4.50 31.61
N ASN A 26 9.80 4.79 32.81
CA ASN A 26 9.80 3.85 33.94
C ASN A 26 8.84 2.66 33.66
N GLY A 27 9.21 1.49 34.16
CA GLY A 27 8.34 0.29 34.16
C GLY A 27 8.39 -0.60 32.94
N ALA A 28 9.07 -0.23 31.86
CA ALA A 28 9.29 -1.10 30.71
C ALA A 28 10.60 -1.88 30.83
N ALA A 29 10.55 -3.19 30.67
CA ALA A 29 11.74 -4.02 30.58
C ALA A 29 12.52 -3.74 29.29
N ASN A 30 13.85 -3.89 29.31
CA ASN A 30 14.70 -3.86 28.13
C ASN A 30 14.65 -2.53 27.33
N LEU A 31 14.78 -1.41 28.04
CA LEU A 31 14.67 -0.06 27.46
C LEU A 31 15.76 0.27 26.44
N GLY A 32 16.92 -0.40 26.48
CA GLY A 32 18.05 -0.15 25.58
C GLY A 32 17.98 -0.84 24.23
N HIS A 33 17.14 -1.86 24.06
CA HIS A 33 17.03 -2.63 22.83
C HIS A 33 15.79 -2.19 22.05
N ARG A 34 15.97 -1.15 21.22
CA ARG A 34 14.91 -0.59 20.37
C ARG A 34 15.47 -0.23 18.99
N PRO A 35 14.68 -0.38 17.90
CA PRO A 35 15.08 0.13 16.60
C PRO A 35 15.31 1.63 16.67
N ARG A 36 16.34 2.12 16.01
CA ARG A 36 16.52 3.57 15.79
C ARG A 36 15.48 4.08 14.81
N HIS A 37 15.28 5.39 14.82
CA HIS A 37 14.32 6.04 13.90
C HIS A 37 14.62 5.69 12.45
N LYS A 38 13.66 5.06 11.77
CA LYS A 38 13.76 4.54 10.39
C LYS A 38 14.82 3.44 10.17
N GLU A 39 15.29 2.78 11.21
CA GLU A 39 16.27 1.69 11.12
C GLU A 39 15.70 0.34 11.59
N GLY A 40 14.36 0.17 11.50
CA GLY A 40 13.68 -1.04 11.95
C GLY A 40 13.70 -2.21 10.97
N TYR A 41 14.39 -2.10 9.83
CA TYR A 41 14.34 -3.13 8.78
C TYR A 41 15.21 -4.36 9.15
N PHE A 42 14.56 -5.50 9.36
CA PHE A 42 15.20 -6.78 9.69
C PHE A 42 16.13 -6.80 10.92
N PRO A 43 15.79 -6.18 12.05
CA PRO A 43 16.57 -6.39 13.27
C PRO A 43 16.35 -7.81 13.79
N VAL A 44 17.25 -8.25 14.65
CA VAL A 44 17.10 -9.52 15.38
C VAL A 44 16.78 -9.26 16.86
N PRO A 45 16.18 -10.22 17.57
CA PRO A 45 16.04 -10.12 19.02
C PRO A 45 17.40 -9.91 19.72
N PRO A 46 17.49 -9.11 20.81
CA PRO A 46 16.37 -8.52 21.54
C PRO A 46 15.85 -7.18 20.98
N THR A 47 16.47 -6.62 19.93
CA THR A 47 16.02 -5.35 19.33
C THR A 47 14.65 -5.52 18.67
N ASP A 48 14.43 -6.63 17.96
CA ASP A 48 13.12 -7.02 17.47
C ASP A 48 12.27 -7.63 18.62
N ARG A 49 11.51 -6.82 19.28
CA ARG A 49 10.66 -7.22 20.40
C ARG A 49 9.34 -7.87 19.98
N LEU A 50 8.97 -7.75 18.70
CA LEU A 50 7.69 -8.24 18.18
C LEU A 50 7.82 -9.56 17.41
N GLN A 51 9.01 -10.16 17.32
CA GLN A 51 9.21 -11.40 16.59
C GLN A 51 8.26 -12.52 17.07
N ASP A 52 8.15 -12.71 18.39
CA ASP A 52 7.30 -13.76 18.96
C ASP A 52 5.80 -13.49 18.71
N LEU A 53 5.39 -12.23 18.76
CA LEU A 53 4.01 -11.84 18.44
C LEU A 53 3.70 -12.14 16.97
N ARG A 54 4.59 -11.76 16.05
CA ARG A 54 4.43 -12.07 14.61
C ARG A 54 4.42 -13.58 14.36
N SER A 55 5.25 -14.34 15.06
CA SER A 55 5.27 -15.81 14.97
C SER A 55 3.94 -16.41 15.42
N LYS A 56 3.32 -15.89 16.49
CA LYS A 56 1.97 -16.31 16.91
C LYS A 56 0.91 -15.96 15.85
N ILE A 57 1.00 -14.78 15.25
CA ILE A 57 0.10 -14.38 14.14
C ILE A 57 0.27 -15.33 12.96
N MET A 58 1.51 -15.58 12.53
CA MET A 58 1.83 -16.51 11.43
C MET A 58 1.24 -17.91 11.69
N LEU A 59 1.44 -18.46 12.88
CA LEU A 59 0.91 -19.77 13.23
C LEU A 59 -0.63 -19.81 13.20
N ALA A 60 -1.30 -18.76 13.65
CA ALA A 60 -2.75 -18.64 13.56
C ALA A 60 -3.23 -18.53 12.11
N MET A 61 -2.48 -17.81 11.24
CA MET A 61 -2.75 -17.73 9.80
C MET A 61 -2.63 -19.11 9.15
N ILE A 62 -1.53 -19.83 9.41
CA ILE A 62 -1.29 -21.18 8.88
C ILE A 62 -2.40 -22.15 9.33
N ALA A 63 -2.79 -22.11 10.60
CA ALA A 63 -3.90 -22.92 11.14
C ALA A 63 -5.25 -22.58 10.48
N SER A 64 -5.39 -21.37 9.94
CA SER A 64 -6.57 -20.92 9.19
C SER A 64 -6.47 -21.19 7.68
N GLY A 65 -5.45 -21.91 7.22
CA GLY A 65 -5.25 -22.27 5.81
C GLY A 65 -4.63 -21.17 4.94
N ILE A 66 -3.97 -20.18 5.55
CA ILE A 66 -3.23 -19.13 4.84
C ILE A 66 -1.75 -19.51 4.84
N GLU A 67 -1.16 -19.68 3.66
CA GLU A 67 0.28 -19.92 3.53
C GLU A 67 1.04 -18.60 3.72
N VAL A 68 1.96 -18.58 4.70
CA VAL A 68 2.86 -17.45 4.97
C VAL A 68 4.25 -17.79 4.47
N GLU A 69 4.89 -16.86 3.75
CA GLU A 69 6.24 -17.04 3.20
C GLU A 69 7.30 -16.47 4.15
N VAL A 70 7.09 -15.26 4.66
CA VAL A 70 8.03 -14.58 5.55
C VAL A 70 7.30 -13.57 6.44
N HIS A 71 7.88 -13.26 7.58
CA HIS A 71 7.51 -12.10 8.39
C HIS A 71 8.77 -11.43 8.95
N HIS A 72 8.72 -10.13 9.07
CA HIS A 72 9.82 -9.34 9.64
C HIS A 72 9.34 -8.01 10.21
N HIS A 73 10.21 -7.35 10.98
CA HIS A 73 10.03 -5.97 11.36
C HIS A 73 10.37 -5.07 10.17
N GLU A 74 9.55 -4.06 9.92
CA GLU A 74 9.71 -3.09 8.86
C GLU A 74 10.50 -1.85 9.29
N VAL A 75 10.75 -0.92 8.36
CA VAL A 75 11.59 0.27 8.56
C VAL A 75 11.08 1.16 9.68
N GLY A 76 9.75 1.28 9.84
CA GLY A 76 9.16 2.20 10.82
C GLY A 76 9.42 1.79 12.26
N THR A 77 9.82 2.76 13.07
CA THR A 77 10.31 2.59 14.44
C THR A 77 9.23 2.16 15.44
N ALA A 78 7.97 2.44 15.16
CA ALA A 78 6.86 2.28 16.09
C ALA A 78 6.18 0.89 16.01
N GLY A 79 6.93 -0.16 15.73
CA GLY A 79 6.43 -1.53 15.64
C GLY A 79 5.82 -1.87 14.30
N GLN A 80 6.30 -1.25 13.23
CA GLN A 80 5.87 -1.59 11.88
C GLN A 80 6.35 -3.00 11.52
N THR A 81 5.43 -3.82 11.02
CA THR A 81 5.69 -5.22 10.68
C THR A 81 5.11 -5.56 9.31
N GLU A 82 5.77 -6.51 8.63
CA GLU A 82 5.32 -7.08 7.37
C GLU A 82 5.14 -8.59 7.50
N ILE A 83 4.11 -9.11 6.85
CA ILE A 83 3.86 -10.55 6.71
C ILE A 83 3.49 -10.80 5.26
N ASP A 84 4.31 -11.59 4.56
CA ASP A 84 4.09 -11.97 3.18
C ASP A 84 3.29 -13.26 3.09
N MET A 85 2.22 -13.20 2.33
CA MET A 85 1.36 -14.35 2.05
C MET A 85 1.69 -14.91 0.67
N ARG A 86 1.73 -16.24 0.55
CA ARG A 86 1.87 -16.89 -0.73
C ARG A 86 0.69 -16.54 -1.65
N TYR A 87 0.99 -16.32 -2.93
CA TYR A 87 -0.02 -15.98 -3.94
C TYR A 87 -1.14 -17.02 -4.05
N ASN A 88 -2.32 -16.55 -4.40
CA ASN A 88 -3.48 -17.39 -4.66
C ASN A 88 -4.31 -16.79 -5.81
N THR A 89 -5.42 -17.44 -6.18
CA THR A 89 -6.38 -16.83 -7.10
C THR A 89 -6.95 -15.55 -6.51
N LEU A 90 -7.36 -14.62 -7.37
CA LEU A 90 -7.80 -13.27 -6.99
C LEU A 90 -8.83 -13.29 -5.84
N MET A 91 -9.90 -14.08 -5.97
CA MET A 91 -10.95 -14.16 -4.94
C MET A 91 -10.43 -14.72 -3.63
N ARG A 92 -9.70 -15.85 -3.69
CA ARG A 92 -9.09 -16.42 -2.47
C ARG A 92 -8.12 -15.47 -1.79
N MET A 93 -7.34 -14.72 -2.57
CA MET A 93 -6.43 -13.74 -2.00
C MET A 93 -7.17 -12.61 -1.30
N ALA A 94 -8.30 -12.14 -1.85
CA ALA A 94 -9.14 -11.15 -1.18
C ALA A 94 -9.72 -11.68 0.15
N ASP A 95 -10.22 -12.92 0.17
CA ASP A 95 -10.69 -13.58 1.39
C ASP A 95 -9.55 -13.71 2.42
N GLN A 96 -8.36 -14.13 1.98
CA GLN A 96 -7.19 -14.29 2.84
C GLN A 96 -6.73 -12.96 3.44
N VAL A 97 -6.75 -11.85 2.69
CA VAL A 97 -6.43 -10.51 3.23
C VAL A 97 -7.42 -10.09 4.31
N MET A 98 -8.71 -10.36 4.13
CA MET A 98 -9.72 -10.07 5.16
C MET A 98 -9.48 -10.90 6.43
N MET A 99 -9.23 -12.20 6.27
CA MET A 99 -8.91 -13.11 7.38
C MET A 99 -7.61 -12.71 8.08
N TYR A 100 -6.56 -12.37 7.31
CA TYR A 100 -5.30 -11.85 7.82
C TYR A 100 -5.51 -10.65 8.75
N LYS A 101 -6.25 -9.63 8.30
CA LYS A 101 -6.56 -8.45 9.13
C LYS A 101 -7.30 -8.81 10.42
N TYR A 102 -8.23 -9.76 10.33
CA TYR A 102 -8.99 -10.26 11.48
C TYR A 102 -8.06 -10.97 12.48
N ILE A 103 -7.21 -11.90 12.00
CA ILE A 103 -6.28 -12.66 12.82
C ILE A 103 -5.28 -11.73 13.51
N VAL A 104 -4.65 -10.81 12.77
CA VAL A 104 -3.69 -9.84 13.32
C VAL A 104 -4.29 -9.07 14.49
N LYS A 105 -5.47 -8.48 14.30
CA LYS A 105 -6.13 -7.68 15.35
C LYS A 105 -6.46 -8.51 16.59
N ASN A 106 -6.95 -9.73 16.41
CA ASN A 106 -7.36 -10.60 17.54
C ASN A 106 -6.15 -11.17 18.27
N VAL A 107 -5.11 -11.61 17.57
CA VAL A 107 -3.89 -12.12 18.21
C VAL A 107 -3.16 -10.99 18.95
N CYS A 108 -3.09 -9.79 18.39
CA CYS A 108 -2.55 -8.63 19.08
C CYS A 108 -3.34 -8.34 20.36
N ALA A 109 -4.67 -8.25 20.29
CA ALA A 109 -5.52 -7.99 21.45
C ALA A 109 -5.34 -9.06 22.55
N ALA A 110 -5.27 -10.34 22.20
CA ALA A 110 -5.05 -11.44 23.13
C ALA A 110 -3.66 -11.40 23.80
N ASN A 111 -2.72 -10.67 23.24
CA ASN A 111 -1.36 -10.51 23.80
C ASN A 111 -1.11 -9.10 24.38
N GLY A 112 -2.15 -8.30 24.62
CA GLY A 112 -2.03 -6.98 25.22
C GLY A 112 -1.57 -5.87 24.26
N TYR A 113 -1.61 -6.11 22.95
CA TYR A 113 -1.25 -5.16 21.91
C TYR A 113 -2.45 -4.67 21.10
N THR A 114 -2.26 -3.61 20.36
CA THR A 114 -3.18 -3.18 19.31
C THR A 114 -2.45 -3.13 17.97
N ALA A 115 -3.16 -3.45 16.89
CA ALA A 115 -2.64 -3.33 15.53
C ALA A 115 -3.50 -2.37 14.72
N THR A 116 -2.85 -1.52 13.93
CA THR A 116 -3.49 -0.64 12.96
C THR A 116 -3.05 -0.97 11.55
N PHE A 117 -3.99 -0.87 10.62
CA PHE A 117 -3.75 -0.94 9.18
C PHE A 117 -3.82 0.45 8.53
N MET A 118 -3.62 1.51 9.31
CA MET A 118 -3.51 2.86 8.76
C MET A 118 -2.26 2.97 7.87
N PRO A 119 -2.37 3.61 6.69
CA PRO A 119 -1.24 3.80 5.78
C PRO A 119 -0.10 4.65 6.36
N LYS A 120 -0.44 5.66 7.17
CA LYS A 120 0.54 6.58 7.77
C LYS A 120 0.12 6.98 9.18
N PRO A 121 0.31 6.13 10.19
CA PRO A 121 -0.08 6.44 11.57
C PRO A 121 0.85 7.42 12.28
N MET A 122 2.15 7.49 11.88
CA MET A 122 3.16 8.30 12.54
C MET A 122 3.73 9.35 11.60
N PHE A 123 3.74 10.61 12.04
CA PHE A 123 4.46 11.68 11.35
C PHE A 123 5.97 11.42 11.37
N GLY A 124 6.66 11.72 10.28
CA GLY A 124 8.12 11.59 10.19
C GLY A 124 8.65 10.16 10.02
N ASP A 125 7.84 9.13 10.26
CA ASP A 125 8.23 7.73 10.10
C ASP A 125 7.70 7.12 8.78
N ASN A 126 8.06 5.87 8.46
CA ASN A 126 7.61 5.21 7.23
C ASN A 126 6.12 4.87 7.28
N GLY A 127 5.48 4.87 6.11
CA GLY A 127 4.11 4.41 5.93
C GLY A 127 4.04 2.92 5.59
N SER A 128 2.85 2.33 5.75
CA SER A 128 2.57 0.92 5.44
C SER A 128 1.91 0.77 4.08
N GLY A 129 2.50 -0.03 3.20
CA GLY A 129 1.95 -0.42 1.90
C GLY A 129 1.27 -1.79 1.95
N MET A 130 0.44 -2.06 0.95
CA MET A 130 -0.06 -3.40 0.61
C MET A 130 0.27 -3.64 -0.86
N HIS A 131 1.50 -4.06 -1.13
CA HIS A 131 1.95 -4.26 -2.51
C HIS A 131 1.23 -5.47 -3.12
N VAL A 132 0.63 -5.28 -4.30
CA VAL A 132 -0.13 -6.33 -4.97
C VAL A 132 0.67 -6.93 -6.11
N HIS A 133 1.05 -8.19 -5.94
CA HIS A 133 1.69 -8.96 -6.99
C HIS A 133 0.64 -9.62 -7.88
N MET A 134 0.83 -9.54 -9.20
CA MET A 134 -0.13 -10.02 -10.18
C MET A 134 0.56 -10.77 -11.31
N SER A 135 -0.09 -11.84 -11.78
CA SER A 135 0.25 -12.54 -13.02
C SER A 135 -1.00 -13.17 -13.63
N LEU A 136 -1.02 -13.32 -14.95
CA LEU A 136 -2.09 -14.00 -15.66
C LEU A 136 -1.62 -15.35 -16.17
N TRP A 137 -2.50 -16.34 -16.10
CA TRP A 137 -2.19 -17.71 -16.47
C TRP A 137 -3.22 -18.32 -17.41
N ASN A 138 -2.75 -19.14 -18.34
CA ASN A 138 -3.59 -20.04 -19.11
C ASN A 138 -3.17 -21.48 -18.78
N GLY A 139 -3.95 -22.16 -17.96
CA GLY A 139 -3.56 -23.43 -17.39
C GLY A 139 -2.29 -23.29 -16.57
N THR A 140 -1.21 -23.97 -17.00
CA THR A 140 0.10 -23.93 -16.35
C THR A 140 1.07 -22.90 -16.96
N ASN A 141 0.64 -22.18 -17.99
CA ASN A 141 1.46 -21.22 -18.72
C ASN A 141 1.27 -19.80 -18.16
N ASN A 142 2.36 -19.21 -17.68
CA ASN A 142 2.38 -17.82 -17.24
C ASN A 142 2.43 -16.89 -18.46
N LEU A 143 1.38 -16.11 -18.67
CA LEU A 143 1.24 -15.21 -19.82
C LEU A 143 2.13 -13.96 -19.72
N PHE A 144 2.72 -13.70 -18.54
CA PHE A 144 3.58 -12.55 -18.33
C PHE A 144 5.06 -12.80 -18.61
N PHE A 145 5.44 -14.04 -18.92
CA PHE A 145 6.83 -14.38 -19.21
C PHE A 145 7.14 -14.36 -20.71
N ASP A 146 8.24 -13.69 -21.06
CA ASP A 146 8.93 -13.84 -22.36
C ASP A 146 10.44 -13.72 -22.13
N LYS A 147 11.19 -14.76 -22.55
CA LYS A 147 12.66 -14.80 -22.39
C LYS A 147 13.41 -13.70 -23.14
N ASN A 148 12.81 -13.09 -24.15
CA ASN A 148 13.41 -12.08 -25.01
C ASN A 148 12.95 -10.66 -24.65
N GLY A 149 11.94 -10.52 -23.78
CA GLY A 149 11.39 -9.23 -23.37
C GLY A 149 12.23 -8.52 -22.32
N TYR A 150 12.08 -7.20 -22.23
CA TYR A 150 12.65 -6.41 -21.13
C TYR A 150 12.26 -7.04 -19.79
N ALA A 151 13.22 -7.18 -18.87
CA ALA A 151 13.00 -7.80 -17.56
C ALA A 151 12.29 -9.19 -17.63
N LEU A 152 12.40 -9.89 -18.77
CA LEU A 152 11.75 -11.17 -19.05
C LEU A 152 10.21 -11.10 -19.01
N ILE A 153 9.61 -9.97 -19.37
CA ILE A 153 8.15 -9.85 -19.49
C ILE A 153 7.68 -9.89 -20.94
N SER A 154 6.50 -10.44 -21.13
CA SER A 154 5.81 -10.50 -22.42
C SER A 154 5.17 -9.16 -22.79
N ASP A 155 4.75 -9.02 -24.06
CA ASP A 155 3.93 -7.90 -24.49
C ASP A 155 2.62 -7.80 -23.71
N SER A 156 1.98 -8.93 -23.37
CA SER A 156 0.78 -8.92 -22.53
C SER A 156 1.04 -8.30 -21.17
N ALA A 157 2.17 -8.62 -20.52
CA ALA A 157 2.55 -8.00 -19.26
C ALA A 157 2.85 -6.50 -19.43
N ARG A 158 3.51 -6.12 -20.52
CA ARG A 158 3.82 -4.73 -20.83
C ARG A 158 2.54 -3.90 -21.04
N TRP A 159 1.59 -4.40 -21.82
CA TRP A 159 0.29 -3.74 -21.98
C TRP A 159 -0.54 -3.71 -20.71
N TYR A 160 -0.46 -4.76 -19.89
CA TYR A 160 -1.09 -4.77 -18.55
C TYR A 160 -0.55 -3.63 -17.68
N ILE A 161 0.77 -3.41 -17.67
CA ILE A 161 1.40 -2.26 -17.01
C ILE A 161 0.87 -0.94 -17.61
N GLY A 162 0.73 -0.87 -18.94
CA GLY A 162 0.17 0.28 -19.64
C GLY A 162 -1.22 0.65 -19.12
N GLY A 163 -2.09 -0.35 -18.95
CA GLY A 163 -3.43 -0.17 -18.38
C GLY A 163 -3.38 0.30 -16.92
N LEU A 164 -2.53 -0.32 -16.08
CA LEU A 164 -2.37 0.10 -14.69
C LEU A 164 -1.90 1.55 -14.57
N ILE A 165 -0.93 1.98 -15.38
CA ILE A 165 -0.40 3.35 -15.35
C ILE A 165 -1.41 4.35 -15.90
N LYS A 166 -2.10 4.01 -17.00
CA LYS A 166 -3.14 4.87 -17.60
C LYS A 166 -4.25 5.19 -16.59
N HIS A 167 -4.74 4.18 -15.89
CA HIS A 167 -5.85 4.29 -14.96
C HIS A 167 -5.41 4.52 -13.50
N ALA A 168 -4.12 4.71 -13.23
CA ALA A 168 -3.57 4.76 -11.88
C ALA A 168 -4.29 5.77 -10.97
N ALA A 169 -4.59 6.97 -11.48
CA ALA A 169 -5.26 8.00 -10.70
C ALA A 169 -6.67 7.57 -10.23
N ALA A 170 -7.43 6.93 -11.10
CA ALA A 170 -8.76 6.38 -10.78
C ALA A 170 -8.66 5.16 -9.84
N LEU A 171 -7.69 4.28 -10.09
CA LEU A 171 -7.44 3.10 -9.26
C LEU A 171 -7.15 3.44 -7.80
N LEU A 172 -6.48 4.57 -7.54
CA LEU A 172 -6.15 5.01 -6.18
C LEU A 172 -7.40 5.32 -5.35
N ALA A 173 -8.54 5.64 -5.96
CA ALA A 173 -9.80 5.78 -5.23
C ALA A 173 -10.23 4.49 -4.51
N PHE A 174 -9.79 3.31 -4.98
CA PHE A 174 -10.01 2.01 -4.34
C PHE A 174 -8.76 1.50 -3.62
N ALA A 175 -7.57 1.75 -4.16
CA ALA A 175 -6.30 1.20 -3.71
C ALA A 175 -5.66 1.99 -2.56
N ALA A 176 -5.92 3.30 -2.51
CA ALA A 176 -5.48 4.23 -1.47
C ALA A 176 -6.70 5.08 -1.00
N PRO A 177 -7.71 4.44 -0.35
CA PRO A 177 -9.06 4.97 -0.27
C PRO A 177 -9.32 5.89 0.92
N THR A 178 -8.29 6.40 1.59
CA THR A 178 -8.44 7.29 2.76
C THR A 178 -7.63 8.57 2.58
N THR A 179 -7.99 9.63 3.29
CA THR A 179 -7.17 10.85 3.35
C THR A 179 -5.77 10.55 3.92
N ASN A 180 -5.68 9.61 4.85
CA ASN A 180 -4.40 9.15 5.42
C ASN A 180 -3.51 8.41 4.41
N SER A 181 -4.08 7.80 3.37
CA SER A 181 -3.32 7.17 2.28
C SER A 181 -2.37 8.17 1.60
N TYR A 182 -2.79 9.41 1.46
CA TYR A 182 -2.01 10.48 0.81
C TYR A 182 -0.97 11.12 1.75
N CYS A 183 -1.04 10.86 3.04
CA CYS A 183 0.06 11.12 3.96
C CYS A 183 1.21 10.10 3.77
N ARG A 184 0.93 8.90 3.22
CA ARG A 184 1.94 7.91 2.83
C ARG A 184 2.51 8.21 1.43
N LEU A 185 1.67 8.58 0.48
CA LEU A 185 2.06 8.81 -0.93
C LEU A 185 2.70 10.18 -1.11
N VAL A 186 3.85 10.38 -0.47
CA VAL A 186 4.63 11.63 -0.50
C VAL A 186 6.09 11.36 -0.89
N PRO A 187 6.78 12.31 -1.53
CA PRO A 187 8.20 12.17 -1.85
C PRO A 187 9.07 11.94 -0.61
N GLY A 188 10.18 11.22 -0.75
CA GLY A 188 11.20 11.06 0.30
C GLY A 188 10.98 9.92 1.29
N TYR A 189 9.95 9.07 1.11
CA TYR A 189 9.64 7.93 1.98
C TYR A 189 9.56 6.60 1.22
N GLU A 190 10.29 6.43 0.13
CA GLU A 190 10.20 5.25 -0.77
C GLU A 190 8.77 4.99 -1.30
N ALA A 191 7.93 6.02 -1.27
CA ALA A 191 6.54 5.92 -1.71
C ALA A 191 6.46 5.83 -3.24
N PRO A 192 5.56 4.98 -3.79
CA PRO A 192 5.41 4.76 -5.23
C PRO A 192 4.56 5.86 -5.87
N ILE A 193 5.10 7.07 -5.91
CA ILE A 193 4.37 8.24 -6.42
C ILE A 193 4.53 8.50 -7.92
N ASN A 194 5.51 7.85 -8.57
CA ASN A 194 5.83 8.10 -9.96
C ASN A 194 5.11 7.10 -10.88
N LEU A 195 4.38 7.61 -11.86
CA LEU A 195 3.63 6.80 -12.84
C LEU A 195 4.56 6.20 -13.91
N ILE A 196 5.52 5.41 -13.45
CA ILE A 196 6.52 4.69 -14.25
C ILE A 196 6.55 3.21 -13.85
N TYR A 197 7.25 2.42 -14.65
CA TYR A 197 7.58 1.05 -14.26
C TYR A 197 9.10 0.81 -14.34
N SER A 198 9.57 -0.14 -13.53
CA SER A 198 10.99 -0.44 -13.41
C SER A 198 11.21 -1.83 -12.85
N GLN A 199 12.37 -2.41 -13.12
CA GLN A 199 12.83 -3.62 -12.44
C GLN A 199 13.64 -3.33 -11.16
N ARG A 200 14.07 -2.10 -10.92
CA ARG A 200 14.96 -1.73 -9.80
C ARG A 200 14.46 -0.59 -8.92
N ASN A 201 13.83 0.41 -9.52
CA ASN A 201 13.43 1.63 -8.82
C ASN A 201 12.25 1.39 -7.88
N ARG A 202 12.44 1.63 -6.57
CA ARG A 202 11.41 1.46 -5.53
C ARG A 202 10.36 2.58 -5.53
N SER A 203 10.65 3.73 -6.15
CA SER A 203 9.68 4.82 -6.27
C SER A 203 8.71 4.66 -7.44
N ALA A 204 8.93 3.65 -8.32
CA ALA A 204 8.03 3.32 -9.41
C ALA A 204 6.71 2.74 -8.88
N ILE A 205 5.58 3.16 -9.46
CA ILE A 205 4.26 2.64 -9.09
C ILE A 205 4.12 1.15 -9.46
N CYS A 206 4.78 0.72 -10.54
CA CYS A 206 4.80 -0.66 -10.97
C CYS A 206 6.23 -1.19 -11.02
N ARG A 207 6.50 -2.27 -10.31
CA ARG A 207 7.82 -2.92 -10.29
C ARG A 207 7.75 -4.32 -10.89
N ILE A 208 8.81 -4.75 -11.57
CA ILE A 208 8.99 -6.12 -12.05
C ILE A 208 10.03 -6.79 -11.15
N PRO A 209 9.65 -7.68 -10.23
CA PRO A 209 10.61 -8.37 -9.36
C PRO A 209 11.65 -9.18 -10.16
N MET A 210 12.94 -9.04 -9.78
CA MET A 210 14.07 -9.62 -10.51
C MET A 210 14.72 -10.82 -9.83
N TYR A 211 14.37 -11.13 -8.60
CA TYR A 211 15.06 -12.16 -7.81
C TYR A 211 14.81 -13.59 -8.31
N SER A 212 13.96 -13.78 -9.31
CA SER A 212 13.80 -15.08 -9.97
C SER A 212 13.70 -14.92 -11.49
N THR A 213 14.48 -15.73 -12.20
CA THR A 213 14.43 -15.87 -13.66
C THR A 213 13.45 -16.95 -14.10
N SER A 214 12.85 -17.69 -13.17
CA SER A 214 11.87 -18.74 -13.47
C SER A 214 10.66 -18.19 -14.20
N PRO A 215 10.22 -18.79 -15.31
CA PRO A 215 8.98 -18.43 -15.99
C PRO A 215 7.77 -18.41 -15.05
N LYS A 216 7.70 -19.36 -14.12
CA LYS A 216 6.61 -19.49 -13.15
C LYS A 216 6.59 -18.38 -12.10
N ALA A 217 7.72 -17.72 -11.85
CA ALA A 217 7.83 -16.65 -10.85
C ALA A 217 7.62 -15.25 -11.44
N LYS A 218 7.47 -15.11 -12.77
CA LYS A 218 7.31 -13.81 -13.40
C LYS A 218 5.98 -13.19 -13.05
N ARG A 219 6.03 -11.96 -12.53
CA ARG A 219 4.88 -11.20 -12.06
C ARG A 219 5.16 -9.70 -12.07
N LEU A 220 4.12 -8.92 -11.91
CA LEU A 220 4.15 -7.48 -11.72
C LEU A 220 3.79 -7.17 -10.27
N GLU A 221 4.39 -6.12 -9.72
CA GLU A 221 4.09 -5.60 -8.39
C GLU A 221 3.53 -4.19 -8.54
N PHE A 222 2.27 -3.98 -8.20
CA PHE A 222 1.68 -2.66 -8.10
C PHE A 222 1.78 -2.17 -6.66
N ARG A 223 2.52 -1.09 -6.44
CA ARG A 223 3.01 -0.69 -5.12
C ARG A 223 2.16 0.36 -4.42
N ALA A 224 1.25 0.99 -5.15
CA ALA A 224 0.44 2.09 -4.64
C ALA A 224 -0.59 1.68 -3.57
N PRO A 225 -1.23 0.49 -3.62
CA PRO A 225 -2.22 0.10 -2.64
C PRO A 225 -1.67 0.14 -1.21
N ASP A 226 -2.56 0.42 -0.27
CA ASP A 226 -2.25 0.37 1.15
C ASP A 226 -3.23 -0.53 1.91
N PRO A 227 -2.92 -0.88 3.18
CA PRO A 227 -3.71 -1.86 3.92
C PRO A 227 -5.12 -1.39 4.30
N SER A 228 -5.48 -0.10 4.12
CA SER A 228 -6.86 0.37 4.35
C SER A 228 -7.82 -0.01 3.21
N ALA A 229 -7.28 -0.43 2.07
CA ALA A 229 -8.03 -0.80 0.89
C ALA A 229 -8.96 -2.01 1.13
N ASN A 230 -10.11 -2.00 0.46
CA ASN A 230 -10.98 -3.17 0.34
C ASN A 230 -10.40 -4.11 -0.74
N PRO A 231 -9.92 -5.31 -0.37
CA PRO A 231 -9.23 -6.18 -1.33
C PRO A 231 -10.13 -6.64 -2.49
N TYR A 232 -11.42 -6.84 -2.26
CA TYR A 232 -12.34 -7.25 -3.32
C TYR A 232 -12.46 -6.19 -4.41
N LEU A 233 -12.67 -4.92 -4.02
CA LEU A 233 -12.77 -3.81 -4.97
C LEU A 233 -11.41 -3.51 -5.62
N THR A 234 -10.36 -3.47 -4.81
CA THR A 234 -9.02 -3.12 -5.29
C THR A 234 -8.49 -4.15 -6.29
N PHE A 235 -8.56 -5.44 -5.95
CA PHE A 235 -8.01 -6.48 -6.83
C PHE A 235 -8.81 -6.60 -8.14
N ALA A 236 -10.14 -6.46 -8.07
CA ALA A 236 -10.97 -6.42 -9.26
C ALA A 236 -10.63 -5.21 -10.14
N ALA A 237 -10.49 -4.01 -9.56
CA ALA A 237 -10.16 -2.80 -10.30
C ALA A 237 -8.78 -2.89 -10.97
N LEU A 238 -7.77 -3.42 -10.28
CA LEU A 238 -6.43 -3.65 -10.85
C LEU A 238 -6.47 -4.63 -12.01
N LEU A 239 -7.24 -5.72 -11.89
CA LEU A 239 -7.42 -6.68 -12.98
C LEU A 239 -8.09 -6.02 -14.18
N MET A 240 -9.17 -5.27 -13.99
CA MET A 240 -9.89 -4.59 -15.06
C MET A 240 -9.01 -3.57 -15.79
N ALA A 241 -8.23 -2.79 -15.08
CA ALA A 241 -7.27 -1.85 -15.68
C ALA A 241 -6.21 -2.56 -16.52
N GLY A 242 -5.66 -3.66 -16.02
CA GLY A 242 -4.69 -4.46 -16.76
C GLY A 242 -5.29 -5.12 -18.01
N LEU A 243 -6.52 -5.62 -17.91
CA LEU A 243 -7.25 -6.19 -19.08
C LEU A 243 -7.57 -5.14 -20.13
N ASP A 244 -7.96 -3.90 -19.73
CA ASP A 244 -8.11 -2.78 -20.65
C ASP A 244 -6.79 -2.50 -21.38
N GLY A 245 -5.68 -2.53 -20.63
CA GLY A 245 -4.33 -2.40 -21.19
C GLY A 245 -4.01 -3.44 -22.26
N ILE A 246 -4.28 -4.71 -22.00
CA ILE A 246 -4.04 -5.80 -22.96
C ILE A 246 -4.98 -5.67 -24.19
N LYS A 247 -6.27 -5.45 -23.93
CA LYS A 247 -7.29 -5.35 -25.00
C LYS A 247 -6.98 -4.23 -25.98
N ASN A 248 -6.58 -3.08 -25.48
CA ASN A 248 -6.31 -1.88 -26.27
C ASN A 248 -4.82 -1.70 -26.60
N LYS A 249 -3.95 -2.67 -26.24
CA LYS A 249 -2.50 -2.63 -26.45
C LYS A 249 -1.90 -1.31 -25.96
N ILE A 250 -2.24 -0.92 -24.74
CA ILE A 250 -1.79 0.36 -24.17
C ILE A 250 -0.32 0.26 -23.83
N GLU A 251 0.48 1.07 -24.53
CA GLU A 251 1.92 1.12 -24.28
C GLU A 251 2.21 1.93 -23.00
N PRO A 252 2.92 1.37 -22.02
CA PRO A 252 3.41 2.14 -20.88
C PRO A 252 4.52 3.11 -21.33
N PRO A 253 4.86 4.12 -20.51
CA PRO A 253 6.08 4.91 -20.74
C PRO A 253 7.30 3.98 -20.79
N LYS A 254 8.46 4.49 -21.24
CA LYS A 254 9.70 3.70 -21.21
C LYS A 254 10.05 3.30 -19.78
N PRO A 255 10.61 2.07 -19.56
CA PRO A 255 11.04 1.66 -18.23
C PRO A 255 12.13 2.60 -17.70
N MET A 256 12.11 2.87 -16.40
CA MET A 256 13.03 3.81 -15.76
C MET A 256 13.76 3.12 -14.60
N ASP A 257 14.94 2.60 -14.89
CA ASP A 257 15.77 1.82 -13.94
C ASP A 257 16.77 2.68 -13.15
N VAL A 258 16.86 3.98 -13.45
CA VAL A 258 17.67 4.94 -12.72
C VAL A 258 16.94 5.50 -11.52
N ASP A 259 17.66 5.92 -10.50
CA ASP A 259 17.05 6.64 -9.38
C ASP A 259 16.55 8.00 -9.88
N LEU A 260 15.27 8.30 -9.62
CA LEU A 260 14.67 9.57 -10.02
C LEU A 260 15.33 10.79 -9.35
N TYR A 261 15.98 10.57 -8.21
CA TYR A 261 16.73 11.63 -7.54
C TYR A 261 18.04 11.98 -8.26
N GLU A 262 18.54 11.07 -9.09
CA GLU A 262 19.75 11.26 -9.92
C GLU A 262 19.44 11.87 -11.30
N LEU A 263 18.15 11.98 -11.68
CA LEU A 263 17.74 12.60 -12.94
C LEU A 263 17.89 14.12 -12.90
N GLU A 264 18.27 14.69 -14.05
CA GLU A 264 18.26 16.13 -14.24
C GLU A 264 16.84 16.71 -14.06
N PRO A 265 16.71 17.97 -13.55
CA PRO A 265 15.41 18.58 -13.29
C PRO A 265 14.46 18.59 -14.50
N GLU A 266 15.00 18.72 -15.72
CA GLU A 266 14.20 18.72 -16.95
C GLU A 266 13.61 17.33 -17.25
N GLU A 267 14.34 16.24 -17.00
CA GLU A 267 13.84 14.88 -17.21
C GLU A 267 12.74 14.52 -16.18
N ARG A 268 12.87 15.02 -14.94
CA ARG A 268 11.87 14.83 -13.89
C ARG A 268 10.51 15.46 -14.23
N LYS A 269 10.49 16.58 -14.94
CA LYS A 269 9.25 17.27 -15.35
C LYS A 269 8.35 16.41 -16.23
N HIS A 270 8.90 15.43 -16.94
CA HIS A 270 8.14 14.53 -17.80
C HIS A 270 7.55 13.32 -17.06
N VAL A 271 7.94 13.08 -15.82
CA VAL A 271 7.40 11.99 -14.99
C VAL A 271 6.11 12.47 -14.35
N LYS A 272 5.00 11.85 -14.73
CA LYS A 272 3.70 12.09 -14.08
C LYS A 272 3.69 11.45 -12.71
N ASN A 273 3.06 12.13 -11.75
CA ASN A 273 2.89 11.63 -10.39
C ASN A 273 1.47 11.13 -10.14
N THR A 274 1.31 10.36 -9.06
CA THR A 274 0.01 10.02 -8.51
C THR A 274 -0.72 11.26 -8.02
N PRO A 275 -2.07 11.24 -7.93
CA PRO A 275 -2.82 12.27 -7.23
C PRO A 275 -2.26 12.56 -5.84
N GLY A 276 -2.30 13.82 -5.43
CA GLY A 276 -1.82 14.26 -4.12
C GLY A 276 -2.86 14.16 -3.00
N SER A 277 -4.10 13.84 -3.33
CA SER A 277 -5.22 13.76 -2.36
C SER A 277 -6.26 12.72 -2.75
N LEU A 278 -7.05 12.28 -1.76
CA LEU A 278 -8.19 11.41 -2.01
C LEU A 278 -9.21 12.09 -2.93
N LEU A 279 -9.43 13.40 -2.75
CA LEU A 279 -10.36 14.14 -3.60
C LEU A 279 -9.96 14.09 -5.07
N GLU A 280 -8.69 14.30 -5.39
CA GLU A 280 -8.17 14.18 -6.76
C GLU A 280 -8.37 12.77 -7.34
N SER A 281 -8.15 11.74 -6.56
CA SER A 281 -8.38 10.34 -6.99
C SER A 281 -9.86 10.04 -7.21
N LEU A 282 -10.75 10.57 -6.38
CA LEU A 282 -12.20 10.44 -6.59
C LEU A 282 -12.65 11.18 -7.86
N GLN A 283 -12.11 12.36 -8.13
CA GLN A 283 -12.35 13.10 -9.38
C GLN A 283 -11.83 12.32 -10.60
N ALA A 284 -10.65 11.71 -10.47
CA ALA A 284 -10.11 10.85 -11.54
C ALA A 284 -10.98 9.62 -11.79
N LEU A 285 -11.51 8.97 -10.76
CA LEU A 285 -12.45 7.85 -10.90
C LEU A 285 -13.77 8.29 -11.54
N GLU A 286 -14.28 9.47 -11.20
CA GLU A 286 -15.49 10.04 -11.81
C GLU A 286 -15.31 10.26 -13.32
N ALA A 287 -14.10 10.69 -13.73
CA ALA A 287 -13.77 10.95 -15.14
C ALA A 287 -13.34 9.70 -15.91
N ASP A 288 -12.75 8.70 -15.24
CA ASP A 288 -12.14 7.52 -15.85
C ASP A 288 -12.57 6.24 -15.13
N HIS A 289 -13.78 5.75 -15.42
CA HIS A 289 -14.31 4.51 -14.85
C HIS A 289 -14.90 3.55 -15.87
N ALA A 290 -14.93 3.93 -17.15
CA ALA A 290 -15.55 3.10 -18.20
C ALA A 290 -14.95 1.70 -18.27
N PHE A 291 -13.63 1.56 -18.05
CA PHE A 291 -12.94 0.27 -18.02
C PHE A 291 -13.44 -0.68 -16.91
N LEU A 292 -13.94 -0.14 -15.80
CA LEU A 292 -14.49 -0.92 -14.69
C LEU A 292 -15.86 -1.51 -15.00
N LEU A 293 -16.66 -0.84 -15.83
CA LEU A 293 -18.01 -1.26 -16.20
C LEU A 293 -18.01 -2.39 -17.22
N GLU A 294 -16.88 -2.63 -17.88
CA GLU A 294 -16.80 -3.66 -18.92
C GLU A 294 -17.09 -5.05 -18.32
N GLY A 295 -17.92 -5.82 -19.03
CA GLY A 295 -18.36 -7.13 -18.58
C GLY A 295 -19.26 -7.14 -17.35
N GLY A 296 -19.70 -5.97 -16.87
CA GLY A 296 -20.56 -5.85 -15.69
C GLY A 296 -19.86 -6.18 -14.38
N VAL A 297 -18.52 -6.06 -14.33
CA VAL A 297 -17.72 -6.35 -13.11
C VAL A 297 -18.00 -5.31 -12.02
N PHE A 298 -17.98 -4.04 -12.38
CA PHE A 298 -18.50 -2.96 -11.55
C PHE A 298 -19.81 -2.45 -12.14
N THR A 299 -20.68 -1.90 -11.29
CA THR A 299 -21.92 -1.24 -11.71
C THR A 299 -21.82 0.26 -11.47
N GLN A 300 -22.55 1.05 -12.24
CA GLN A 300 -22.53 2.52 -12.09
C GLN A 300 -22.98 2.95 -10.69
N ASP A 301 -24.00 2.31 -10.13
CA ASP A 301 -24.50 2.59 -8.77
C ASP A 301 -23.47 2.30 -7.69
N LEU A 302 -22.61 1.26 -7.85
CA LEU A 302 -21.48 1.00 -6.96
C LEU A 302 -20.48 2.15 -7.01
N ILE A 303 -20.12 2.62 -8.20
CA ILE A 303 -19.17 3.72 -8.39
C ILE A 303 -19.72 5.01 -7.77
N ASP A 304 -20.97 5.36 -8.10
CA ASP A 304 -21.63 6.56 -7.59
C ASP A 304 -21.76 6.55 -6.06
N THR A 305 -22.12 5.38 -5.51
CA THR A 305 -22.22 5.18 -4.06
C THR A 305 -20.85 5.33 -3.40
N TRP A 306 -19.79 4.74 -3.99
CA TRP A 306 -18.42 4.84 -3.50
C TRP A 306 -17.94 6.30 -3.48
N LEU A 307 -18.09 7.01 -4.60
CA LEU A 307 -17.72 8.42 -4.74
C LEU A 307 -18.41 9.28 -3.68
N LYS A 308 -19.74 9.15 -3.55
CA LYS A 308 -20.53 9.89 -2.56
C LYS A 308 -20.10 9.57 -1.13
N MET A 309 -19.96 8.28 -0.81
CA MET A 309 -19.57 7.83 0.52
C MET A 309 -18.19 8.37 0.90
N LYS A 310 -17.21 8.26 -0.01
CA LYS A 310 -15.85 8.70 0.26
C LYS A 310 -15.72 10.22 0.38
N ARG A 311 -16.45 10.98 -0.42
CA ARG A 311 -16.48 12.44 -0.25
C ARG A 311 -16.99 12.81 1.15
N VAL A 312 -18.16 12.33 1.53
CA VAL A 312 -18.82 12.75 2.77
C VAL A 312 -18.11 12.20 4.01
N LYS A 313 -17.78 10.90 4.02
CA LYS A 313 -17.27 10.22 5.23
C LYS A 313 -15.76 10.37 5.45
N ASP A 314 -15.00 10.60 4.41
CA ASP A 314 -13.54 10.73 4.49
C ASP A 314 -13.07 12.17 4.21
N VAL A 315 -13.33 12.70 3.01
CA VAL A 315 -12.80 14.01 2.61
C VAL A 315 -13.39 15.15 3.46
N ASP A 316 -14.71 15.31 3.42
CA ASP A 316 -15.40 16.40 4.11
C ASP A 316 -15.27 16.26 5.64
N ALA A 317 -15.39 15.03 6.13
CA ALA A 317 -15.29 14.76 7.57
C ALA A 317 -13.92 15.13 8.15
N VAL A 318 -12.83 14.91 7.41
CA VAL A 318 -11.48 15.33 7.84
C VAL A 318 -11.28 16.83 7.64
N ALA A 319 -11.69 17.37 6.50
CA ALA A 319 -11.53 18.80 6.19
C ALA A 319 -12.26 19.73 7.18
N LEU A 320 -13.36 19.27 7.77
CA LEU A 320 -14.11 20.03 8.77
C LEU A 320 -13.45 20.03 10.16
N ARG A 321 -12.41 19.26 10.39
CA ARG A 321 -11.74 19.12 11.69
C ARG A 321 -10.40 19.82 11.67
N PRO A 322 -10.19 20.85 12.51
CA PRO A 322 -8.90 21.51 12.59
C PRO A 322 -7.84 20.49 13.08
N HIS A 323 -6.70 20.49 12.40
CA HIS A 323 -5.57 19.68 12.80
C HIS A 323 -4.78 20.38 13.91
N PRO A 324 -4.25 19.69 14.93
CA PRO A 324 -3.48 20.33 16.01
C PRO A 324 -2.29 21.17 15.53
N TYR A 325 -1.68 20.81 14.39
CA TYR A 325 -0.59 21.59 13.80
C TYR A 325 -1.04 22.95 13.25
N GLU A 326 -2.32 23.12 12.91
CA GLU A 326 -2.88 24.41 12.52
C GLU A 326 -2.85 25.41 13.68
N PHE A 327 -3.03 24.94 14.91
CA PHE A 327 -2.87 25.78 16.10
C PHE A 327 -1.43 26.26 16.28
N PHE A 328 -0.45 25.40 15.94
CA PHE A 328 0.96 25.81 15.94
C PHE A 328 1.24 26.87 14.87
N LEU A 329 0.62 26.77 13.70
CA LEU A 329 0.85 27.69 12.58
C LEU A 329 0.07 29.00 12.70
N TYR A 330 -1.16 28.98 13.23
CA TYR A 330 -2.12 30.06 13.05
C TYR A 330 -2.69 30.61 14.36
N TYR A 331 -2.26 30.12 15.53
CA TYR A 331 -2.85 30.54 16.81
C TYR A 331 -2.78 32.04 17.06
N ASP A 332 -1.69 32.67 16.64
CA ASP A 332 -1.43 34.10 16.79
C ASP A 332 -1.59 34.90 15.47
N ALA A 333 -2.30 34.33 14.48
CA ALA A 333 -2.53 35.00 13.20
C ALA A 333 -3.60 36.08 13.26
#